data_ad80abb466c4a82187e83da271961599
#
_entry.id   ad80abb466c4a82187e83da271961599
#
_cell.length_a   1.000
_cell.length_b   1.000
_cell.length_c   1.000
_cell.angle_alpha   90.00
_cell.angle_beta   90.00
_cell.angle_gamma   90.00
#
_symmetry.space_group_name_H-M   'P 1'
#
loop_
_entity.id
_entity.type
_entity.pdbx_description
1 polymer ?
#
loop_
_entity_poly.entity_id
_entity_poly.type
_entity_poly.pdbx_seq_one_letter_code
_entity_poly.pdbx_strand_id
1 'polypeptide(L)'
;MRLSRRVFLRSGLGSAGGWLAAAGAPTRATAASADDSHATLEVANPDVRQRLVIVNADDLGMSDEIDRGIFEAHDRGIVTSASLLVDGPHAADAVRLAQQRPDLGLGIHVAFDDRGRWLINVQDPRVVQREVTRQLDAFVRMTGAPPTHIDSHHHAHRFFNVARHFIEAGQRLGVPVRGFSEVLFVGRFWGQPEFGRTDVTKISVDYLLALLRSLGPGVSEVSCHPGHLESRPDALYNREREVELRSLCDTQVRAAIREEGIRLISFREYARISARPRSSCRGAS
;
A
#
# COMPACT_ATOMS: atom_id res chain seq x y z
N MET A 1 -20.00 -23.04 -34.76
CA MET A 1 -20.44 -21.67 -35.06
C MET A 1 -19.39 -20.72 -34.50
N ARG A 2 -18.57 -20.13 -35.39
CA ARG A 2 -17.45 -19.26 -35.06
C ARG A 2 -17.98 -17.83 -34.92
N LEU A 3 -17.64 -17.12 -33.84
CA LEU A 3 -17.74 -15.67 -33.73
C LEU A 3 -16.47 -15.21 -33.02
N SER A 4 -15.62 -14.76 -33.71
CA SER A 4 -14.90 -13.57 -34.14
C SER A 4 -14.53 -12.60 -32.98
N ARG A 5 -13.20 -12.59 -32.72
CA ARG A 5 -12.50 -11.49 -32.05
C ARG A 5 -12.49 -10.27 -32.96
N ARG A 6 -12.77 -9.09 -32.46
CA ARG A 6 -12.24 -7.77 -32.89
C ARG A 6 -12.67 -6.69 -31.88
N VAL A 7 -11.71 -6.06 -31.34
CA VAL A 7 -11.13 -4.70 -31.50
C VAL A 7 -11.66 -3.67 -30.51
N PHE A 8 -10.76 -3.08 -29.74
CA PHE A 8 -10.72 -1.63 -29.55
C PHE A 8 -9.29 -1.18 -29.19
N LEU A 9 -8.55 -0.89 -30.25
CA LEU A 9 -7.46 0.07 -30.25
C LEU A 9 -7.92 1.22 -31.15
N ARG A 10 -8.01 2.42 -30.64
CA ARG A 10 -7.80 3.65 -31.42
C ARG A 10 -7.37 4.81 -30.54
N SER A 11 -6.12 5.13 -30.68
CA SER A 11 -5.48 6.41 -30.49
C SER A 11 -6.19 7.51 -31.29
N GLY A 12 -6.39 8.69 -30.69
CA GLY A 12 -6.81 9.92 -31.34
C GLY A 12 -5.86 11.05 -31.00
N LEU A 13 -4.93 11.33 -31.89
CA LEU A 13 -4.19 12.59 -32.00
C LEU A 13 -5.09 13.61 -32.73
N GLY A 14 -5.10 14.86 -32.26
CA GLY A 14 -5.71 16.01 -32.94
C GLY A 14 -5.48 17.23 -32.09
N SER A 15 -4.60 18.00 -32.40
CA SER A 15 -4.28 19.10 -33.31
C SER A 15 -4.50 20.45 -32.65
N ALA A 16 -3.42 21.23 -32.65
CA ALA A 16 -3.28 22.62 -32.22
C ALA A 16 -4.23 23.57 -33.00
N GLY A 17 -4.80 24.53 -32.28
CA GLY A 17 -5.47 25.68 -32.86
C GLY A 17 -5.12 26.91 -32.05
N GLY A 18 -4.26 27.78 -32.64
CA GLY A 18 -3.88 29.04 -32.06
C GLY A 18 -4.99 30.08 -32.10
N TRP A 19 -5.02 30.93 -31.10
CA TRP A 19 -5.71 32.22 -31.16
C TRP A 19 -4.80 33.38 -30.80
N LEU A 20 -4.82 34.36 -31.68
CA LEU A 20 -4.04 35.61 -31.70
C LEU A 20 -4.36 36.52 -30.52
N ALA A 21 -3.35 37.25 -30.14
CA ALA A 21 -3.34 38.33 -29.16
C ALA A 21 -4.21 39.53 -29.56
N ALA A 22 -4.91 40.12 -28.58
CA ALA A 22 -5.34 41.50 -28.61
C ALA A 22 -4.77 42.22 -27.38
N ALA A 23 -3.94 43.23 -27.65
CA ALA A 23 -3.32 44.09 -26.66
C ALA A 23 -4.36 45.09 -26.10
N GLY A 24 -4.45 45.19 -24.78
CA GLY A 24 -5.12 46.27 -24.06
C GLY A 24 -4.24 46.69 -22.89
N ALA A 25 -3.79 47.93 -22.87
CA ALA A 25 -2.88 48.52 -21.90
C ALA A 25 -3.56 48.87 -20.56
N PRO A 26 -2.83 49.20 -19.48
CA PRO A 26 -3.17 48.86 -18.11
C PRO A 26 -3.88 49.98 -17.36
N THR A 27 -4.89 49.64 -16.58
CA THR A 27 -5.38 50.50 -15.49
C THR A 27 -4.76 50.02 -14.17
N ARG A 28 -4.05 50.93 -13.55
CA ARG A 28 -3.39 50.83 -12.26
C ARG A 28 -4.45 50.72 -11.16
N ALA A 29 -4.67 49.55 -10.62
CA ALA A 29 -5.44 49.37 -9.39
C ALA A 29 -4.45 49.04 -8.25
N THR A 30 -4.54 49.78 -7.18
CA THR A 30 -3.77 49.74 -5.96
C THR A 30 -3.90 48.36 -5.30
N ALA A 31 -2.76 47.75 -5.04
CA ALA A 31 -2.67 46.50 -4.29
C ALA A 31 -3.05 46.75 -2.83
N ALA A 32 -4.16 46.16 -2.40
CA ALA A 32 -4.40 45.87 -1.00
C ALA A 32 -3.59 44.60 -0.67
N SER A 33 -2.69 44.71 0.30
CA SER A 33 -1.93 43.59 0.86
C SER A 33 -2.90 42.60 1.49
N ALA A 34 -3.15 41.50 0.78
CA ALA A 34 -3.70 40.30 1.41
C ALA A 34 -2.58 39.67 2.26
N ASP A 35 -2.81 39.67 3.54
CA ASP A 35 -2.03 38.99 4.55
C ASP A 35 -2.11 37.48 4.26
N ASP A 36 -1.08 36.95 3.62
CA ASP A 36 -0.88 35.52 3.34
C ASP A 36 -0.44 34.82 4.63
N SER A 37 -1.35 34.76 5.60
CA SER A 37 -1.22 33.87 6.75
C SER A 37 -1.59 32.44 6.31
N HIS A 38 -0.77 31.84 5.43
CA HIS A 38 -0.64 30.39 5.41
C HIS A 38 -0.03 29.97 6.75
N ALA A 39 -0.91 29.75 7.74
CA ALA A 39 -0.55 29.04 8.94
C ALA A 39 -0.10 27.62 8.51
N THR A 40 1.17 27.46 8.24
CA THR A 40 1.84 26.17 8.30
C THR A 40 1.59 25.64 9.70
N LEU A 41 0.71 24.65 9.81
CA LEU A 41 0.55 23.85 11.02
C LEU A 41 1.90 23.16 11.27
N GLU A 42 2.84 23.87 11.90
CA GLU A 42 4.00 23.26 12.54
C GLU A 42 3.48 22.34 13.64
N VAL A 43 3.37 21.06 13.30
CA VAL A 43 3.15 20.00 14.27
C VAL A 43 4.44 19.88 15.09
N ALA A 44 4.51 20.62 16.19
CA ALA A 44 5.57 20.50 17.16
C ALA A 44 5.45 19.17 17.90
N ASN A 45 5.89 18.09 17.24
CA ASN A 45 6.14 16.80 17.87
C ASN A 45 7.65 16.57 17.82
N PRO A 46 8.35 16.35 18.96
CA PRO A 46 9.79 16.06 18.94
C PRO A 46 10.16 14.82 18.10
N ASP A 47 9.20 13.96 17.77
CA ASP A 47 9.37 12.78 16.91
C ASP A 47 9.18 13.05 15.39
N VAL A 48 8.87 14.27 14.97
CA VAL A 48 8.61 14.62 13.55
C VAL A 48 9.85 14.43 12.65
N ARG A 49 11.03 14.26 13.22
CA ARG A 49 12.25 13.96 12.46
C ARG A 49 12.47 12.45 12.27
N GLN A 50 11.71 11.61 12.94
CA GLN A 50 11.91 10.16 12.89
C GLN A 50 11.36 9.57 11.60
N ARG A 51 12.14 8.73 10.94
CA ARG A 51 11.71 7.92 9.79
C ARG A 51 11.16 6.60 10.29
N LEU A 52 9.83 6.44 10.24
CA LEU A 52 9.12 5.23 10.61
C LEU A 52 8.73 4.50 9.33
N VAL A 53 9.08 3.24 9.22
CA VAL A 53 8.81 2.46 8.00
C VAL A 53 8.04 1.19 8.35
N ILE A 54 6.91 1.02 7.67
CA ILE A 54 6.13 -0.21 7.65
C ILE A 54 6.49 -0.93 6.36
N VAL A 55 6.89 -2.20 6.45
CA VAL A 55 7.09 -3.05 5.28
C VAL A 55 5.94 -4.05 5.26
N ASN A 56 5.00 -3.85 4.33
CA ASN A 56 3.80 -4.68 4.22
C ASN A 56 3.93 -5.71 3.11
N ALA A 57 3.79 -6.98 3.46
CA ALA A 57 3.74 -8.06 2.49
C ALA A 57 2.29 -8.34 2.07
N ASP A 58 2.02 -8.17 0.78
CA ASP A 58 0.72 -8.41 0.18
C ASP A 58 0.51 -9.91 -0.13
N ASP A 59 -0.72 -10.34 -0.36
CA ASP A 59 -1.12 -11.68 -0.83
C ASP A 59 -1.01 -12.82 0.19
N LEU A 60 -0.94 -12.55 1.48
CA LEU A 60 -0.96 -13.61 2.50
C LEU A 60 -2.23 -14.47 2.36
N GLY A 61 -2.10 -15.78 2.36
CA GLY A 61 -3.21 -16.74 2.18
C GLY A 61 -3.44 -17.16 0.72
N MET A 62 -2.61 -16.67 -0.23
CA MET A 62 -2.74 -17.03 -1.65
C MET A 62 -2.21 -18.44 -1.95
N SER A 63 -1.07 -18.82 -1.38
CA SER A 63 -0.48 -20.16 -1.50
C SER A 63 0.49 -20.45 -0.34
N ASP A 64 0.82 -21.70 -0.11
CA ASP A 64 1.79 -22.13 0.91
C ASP A 64 3.17 -21.51 0.67
N GLU A 65 3.62 -21.48 -0.60
CA GLU A 65 4.91 -20.92 -0.97
C GLU A 65 5.00 -19.42 -0.69
N ILE A 66 3.92 -18.69 -0.97
CA ILE A 66 3.83 -17.25 -0.69
C ILE A 66 3.78 -17.03 0.82
N ASP A 67 2.94 -17.75 1.55
CA ASP A 67 2.82 -17.62 2.99
C ASP A 67 4.15 -17.89 3.71
N ARG A 68 4.86 -18.97 3.33
CA ARG A 68 6.19 -19.27 3.87
C ARG A 68 7.19 -18.16 3.59
N GLY A 69 7.19 -17.60 2.38
CA GLY A 69 8.08 -16.48 2.03
C GLY A 69 7.76 -15.22 2.83
N ILE A 70 6.48 -14.89 3.02
CA ILE A 70 6.04 -13.75 3.85
C ILE A 70 6.50 -13.93 5.31
N PHE A 71 6.27 -15.10 5.89
CA PHE A 71 6.68 -15.37 7.25
C PHE A 71 8.22 -15.42 7.39
N GLU A 72 8.96 -15.95 6.41
CA GLU A 72 10.41 -15.87 6.41
C GLU A 72 10.90 -14.43 6.35
N ALA A 73 10.30 -13.60 5.49
CA ALA A 73 10.64 -12.18 5.38
C ALA A 73 10.31 -11.40 6.67
N HIS A 74 9.32 -11.84 7.46
CA HIS A 74 9.04 -11.31 8.79
C HIS A 74 10.05 -11.81 9.83
N ASP A 75 10.27 -13.12 9.92
CA ASP A 75 11.08 -13.74 10.97
C ASP A 75 12.58 -13.42 10.82
N ARG A 76 13.07 -13.28 9.57
CA ARG A 76 14.50 -13.11 9.24
C ARG A 76 14.84 -11.82 8.51
N GLY A 77 13.84 -11.15 7.94
CA GLY A 77 13.99 -9.95 7.12
C GLY A 77 13.50 -8.69 7.80
N ILE A 78 12.84 -7.86 7.01
CA ILE A 78 12.37 -6.53 7.42
C ILE A 78 10.84 -6.35 7.32
N VAL A 79 10.09 -7.39 6.96
CA VAL A 79 8.62 -7.34 6.90
C VAL A 79 8.05 -7.17 8.30
N THR A 80 7.16 -6.20 8.47
CA THR A 80 6.53 -5.87 9.76
C THR A 80 5.02 -6.04 9.76
N SER A 81 4.42 -6.09 8.58
CA SER A 81 2.98 -6.28 8.40
C SER A 81 2.70 -7.14 7.18
N ALA A 82 1.54 -7.76 7.14
CA ALA A 82 1.04 -8.48 5.98
C ALA A 82 -0.47 -8.25 5.81
N SER A 83 -0.96 -8.30 4.58
CA SER A 83 -2.38 -8.20 4.28
C SER A 83 -2.93 -9.52 3.72
N LEU A 84 -4.02 -10.01 4.35
CA LEU A 84 -4.62 -11.32 4.15
C LEU A 84 -5.69 -11.30 3.07
N LEU A 85 -5.59 -12.20 2.11
CA LEU A 85 -6.66 -12.59 1.20
C LEU A 85 -7.62 -13.55 1.92
N VAL A 86 -8.76 -13.08 2.40
CA VAL A 86 -9.71 -13.91 3.18
C VAL A 86 -10.33 -15.05 2.38
N ASP A 87 -10.40 -14.92 1.06
CA ASP A 87 -10.90 -15.95 0.14
C ASP A 87 -9.75 -16.77 -0.48
N GLY A 88 -8.51 -16.52 -0.07
CA GLY A 88 -7.36 -17.27 -0.52
C GLY A 88 -7.42 -18.73 -0.05
N PRO A 89 -6.96 -19.69 -0.89
CA PRO A 89 -7.06 -21.12 -0.57
C PRO A 89 -6.28 -21.54 0.68
N HIS A 90 -5.30 -20.73 1.11
CA HIS A 90 -4.47 -20.95 2.30
C HIS A 90 -4.80 -19.99 3.46
N ALA A 91 -5.84 -19.17 3.35
CA ALA A 91 -6.17 -18.12 4.32
C ALA A 91 -6.29 -18.62 5.77
N ALA A 92 -6.89 -19.79 5.98
CA ALA A 92 -7.05 -20.36 7.31
C ALA A 92 -5.71 -20.76 7.96
N ASP A 93 -4.82 -21.39 7.19
CA ASP A 93 -3.48 -21.75 7.65
C ASP A 93 -2.61 -20.52 7.86
N ALA A 94 -2.69 -19.54 6.97
CA ALA A 94 -2.02 -18.26 7.09
C ALA A 94 -2.40 -17.53 8.39
N VAL A 95 -3.68 -17.48 8.73
CA VAL A 95 -4.15 -16.90 10.02
C VAL A 95 -3.56 -17.65 11.20
N ARG A 96 -3.60 -18.98 11.20
CA ARG A 96 -3.04 -19.81 12.28
C ARG A 96 -1.53 -19.55 12.48
N LEU A 97 -0.78 -19.37 11.40
CA LEU A 97 0.65 -19.08 11.44
C LEU A 97 0.94 -17.62 11.86
N ALA A 98 0.09 -16.67 11.42
CA ALA A 98 0.20 -15.27 11.82
C ALA A 98 -0.08 -15.07 13.33
N GLN A 99 -0.98 -15.87 13.93
CA GLN A 99 -1.23 -15.83 15.38
C GLN A 99 -0.01 -16.20 16.24
N GLN A 100 0.96 -16.92 15.68
CA GLN A 100 2.24 -17.25 16.34
C GLN A 100 3.23 -16.08 16.28
N ARG A 101 2.91 -14.99 15.60
CA ARG A 101 3.76 -13.80 15.37
C ARG A 101 3.04 -12.54 15.85
N PRO A 102 3.00 -12.31 17.16
CA PRO A 102 2.23 -11.21 17.76
C PRO A 102 2.68 -9.83 17.30
N ASP A 103 3.92 -9.70 16.82
CA ASP A 103 4.48 -8.43 16.35
C ASP A 103 4.14 -8.14 14.87
N LEU A 104 3.66 -9.13 14.12
CA LEU A 104 3.20 -8.95 12.75
C LEU A 104 1.87 -8.17 12.76
N GLY A 105 1.83 -7.03 12.06
CA GLY A 105 0.58 -6.31 11.81
C GLY A 105 -0.24 -7.06 10.75
N LEU A 106 -1.42 -7.57 11.10
CA LEU A 106 -2.26 -8.29 10.15
C LEU A 106 -3.40 -7.41 9.66
N GLY A 107 -3.36 -7.04 8.38
CA GLY A 107 -4.39 -6.30 7.65
C GLY A 107 -5.18 -7.19 6.71
N ILE A 108 -6.13 -6.57 6.00
CA ILE A 108 -6.93 -7.25 4.97
C ILE A 108 -6.54 -6.81 3.57
N HIS A 109 -6.33 -7.77 2.67
CA HIS A 109 -6.09 -7.60 1.24
C HIS A 109 -7.37 -7.91 0.47
N VAL A 110 -8.25 -6.90 0.30
CA VAL A 110 -9.55 -7.11 -0.34
C VAL A 110 -9.34 -7.44 -1.82
N ALA A 111 -9.89 -8.58 -2.28
CA ALA A 111 -9.81 -8.98 -3.68
C ALA A 111 -11.17 -8.93 -4.36
N PHE A 112 -11.22 -8.34 -5.55
CA PHE A 112 -12.39 -8.29 -6.42
C PHE A 112 -12.19 -9.06 -7.72
N ASP A 113 -11.02 -9.64 -7.90
CA ASP A 113 -10.66 -10.38 -9.10
C ASP A 113 -9.92 -11.67 -8.75
N ASP A 114 -9.96 -12.59 -9.68
CA ASP A 114 -9.11 -13.77 -9.73
C ASP A 114 -8.31 -13.72 -11.04
N ARG A 115 -6.98 -13.67 -10.93
CA ARG A 115 -6.06 -13.61 -12.07
C ARG A 115 -6.44 -12.54 -13.10
N GLY A 116 -6.79 -11.36 -12.64
CA GLY A 116 -7.19 -10.23 -13.47
C GLY A 116 -8.60 -10.32 -14.07
N ARG A 117 -9.38 -11.35 -13.69
CA ARG A 117 -10.79 -11.45 -14.06
C ARG A 117 -11.66 -10.97 -12.90
N TRP A 118 -12.41 -9.89 -13.13
CA TRP A 118 -13.35 -9.37 -12.14
C TRP A 118 -14.39 -10.42 -11.76
N LEU A 119 -14.53 -10.66 -10.46
CA LEU A 119 -15.52 -11.56 -9.86
C LEU A 119 -16.82 -10.84 -9.54
N ILE A 120 -16.79 -9.52 -9.45
CA ILE A 120 -17.93 -8.67 -9.16
C ILE A 120 -18.06 -7.53 -10.18
N ASN A 121 -19.23 -6.93 -10.25
CA ASN A 121 -19.41 -5.69 -11.02
C ASN A 121 -18.93 -4.50 -10.18
N VAL A 122 -17.68 -4.07 -10.38
CA VAL A 122 -17.07 -2.92 -9.69
C VAL A 122 -17.69 -1.58 -10.09
N GLN A 123 -18.54 -1.52 -11.11
CA GLN A 123 -19.28 -0.31 -11.49
C GLN A 123 -20.56 -0.13 -10.66
N ASP A 124 -21.05 -1.18 -9.99
CA ASP A 124 -22.19 -1.07 -9.08
C ASP A 124 -21.69 -0.82 -7.64
N PRO A 125 -21.89 0.38 -7.09
CA PRO A 125 -21.40 0.72 -5.75
C PRO A 125 -22.02 -0.13 -4.63
N ARG A 126 -23.25 -0.65 -4.84
CA ARG A 126 -23.90 -1.51 -3.86
C ARG A 126 -23.25 -2.90 -3.83
N VAL A 127 -22.82 -3.38 -4.99
CA VAL A 127 -22.07 -4.65 -5.09
C VAL A 127 -20.72 -4.50 -4.42
N VAL A 128 -19.99 -3.42 -4.71
CA VAL A 128 -18.69 -3.14 -4.08
C VAL A 128 -18.82 -3.03 -2.56
N GLN A 129 -19.78 -2.25 -2.08
CA GLN A 129 -20.02 -2.09 -0.64
C GLN A 129 -20.30 -3.42 0.07
N ARG A 130 -21.20 -4.23 -0.50
CA ARG A 130 -21.50 -5.55 0.07
C ARG A 130 -20.28 -6.45 0.12
N GLU A 131 -19.48 -6.45 -0.94
CA GLU A 131 -18.29 -7.31 -1.02
C GLU A 131 -17.19 -6.88 -0.06
N VAL A 132 -16.90 -5.57 0.05
CA VAL A 132 -15.96 -5.05 1.07
C VAL A 132 -16.43 -5.44 2.48
N THR A 133 -17.73 -5.28 2.77
CA THR A 133 -18.28 -5.65 4.07
C THR A 133 -18.15 -7.15 4.32
N ARG A 134 -18.50 -8.00 3.33
CA ARG A 134 -18.39 -9.46 3.44
C ARG A 134 -16.97 -9.92 3.76
N GLN A 135 -15.97 -9.35 3.05
CA GLN A 135 -14.58 -9.72 3.26
C GLN A 135 -14.07 -9.23 4.63
N LEU A 136 -14.43 -8.03 5.05
CA LEU A 136 -14.12 -7.54 6.40
C LEU A 136 -14.73 -8.41 7.50
N ASP A 137 -15.99 -8.82 7.35
CA ASP A 137 -16.65 -9.72 8.29
C ASP A 137 -15.99 -11.11 8.30
N ALA A 138 -15.57 -11.60 7.12
CA ALA A 138 -14.83 -12.85 7.02
C ALA A 138 -13.47 -12.74 7.74
N PHE A 139 -12.75 -11.65 7.56
CA PHE A 139 -11.49 -11.38 8.26
C PHE A 139 -11.67 -11.45 9.78
N VAL A 140 -12.67 -10.74 10.32
CA VAL A 140 -12.93 -10.73 11.76
C VAL A 140 -13.32 -12.12 12.28
N ARG A 141 -14.13 -12.88 11.52
CA ARG A 141 -14.47 -14.27 11.90
C ARG A 141 -13.27 -15.19 11.95
N MET A 142 -12.32 -15.03 11.01
CA MET A 142 -11.13 -15.88 10.92
C MET A 142 -10.06 -15.52 11.95
N THR A 143 -9.87 -14.23 12.22
CA THR A 143 -8.77 -13.72 13.07
C THR A 143 -9.19 -13.45 14.52
N GLY A 144 -10.49 -13.27 14.78
CA GLY A 144 -11.03 -12.85 16.06
C GLY A 144 -10.84 -11.37 16.38
N ALA A 145 -10.30 -10.57 15.45
CA ALA A 145 -9.99 -9.15 15.66
C ALA A 145 -10.18 -8.35 14.36
N PRO A 146 -10.39 -7.02 14.45
CA PRO A 146 -10.38 -6.17 13.25
C PRO A 146 -8.99 -6.12 12.61
N PRO A 147 -8.90 -5.84 11.29
CA PRO A 147 -7.63 -5.68 10.61
C PRO A 147 -6.86 -4.47 11.14
N THR A 148 -5.53 -4.51 11.09
CA THR A 148 -4.68 -3.37 11.48
C THR A 148 -4.63 -2.28 10.41
N HIS A 149 -4.95 -2.61 9.16
CA HIS A 149 -5.00 -1.73 7.99
C HIS A 149 -5.81 -2.40 6.88
N ILE A 150 -6.16 -1.62 5.87
CA ILE A 150 -6.93 -2.09 4.71
C ILE A 150 -6.21 -1.70 3.43
N ASP A 151 -6.05 -2.66 2.54
CA ASP A 151 -5.60 -2.46 1.17
C ASP A 151 -6.36 -3.41 0.22
N SER A 152 -5.90 -3.58 -1.02
CA SER A 152 -6.56 -4.49 -1.95
C SER A 152 -5.63 -5.01 -3.03
N HIS A 153 -5.90 -6.21 -3.48
CA HIS A 153 -5.27 -6.85 -4.63
C HIS A 153 -5.37 -5.96 -5.88
N HIS A 154 -4.27 -5.86 -6.63
CA HIS A 154 -4.15 -4.99 -7.80
C HIS A 154 -4.55 -3.52 -7.55
N HIS A 155 -4.45 -3.05 -6.30
CA HIS A 155 -4.83 -1.68 -5.90
C HIS A 155 -6.24 -1.27 -6.32
N ALA A 156 -7.20 -2.20 -6.34
CA ALA A 156 -8.60 -1.95 -6.72
C ALA A 156 -9.24 -0.83 -5.89
N HIS A 157 -8.82 -0.65 -4.63
CA HIS A 157 -9.25 0.44 -3.74
C HIS A 157 -8.94 1.85 -4.28
N ARG A 158 -8.07 2.00 -5.29
CA ARG A 158 -7.70 3.29 -5.89
C ARG A 158 -8.61 3.70 -7.06
N PHE A 159 -9.47 2.81 -7.54
CA PHE A 159 -10.45 3.18 -8.58
C PHE A 159 -11.50 4.13 -8.02
N PHE A 160 -11.81 5.17 -8.79
CA PHE A 160 -12.67 6.29 -8.36
C PHE A 160 -14.02 5.84 -7.76
N ASN A 161 -14.68 4.88 -8.36
CA ASN A 161 -15.98 4.34 -7.91
C ASN A 161 -15.87 3.34 -6.75
N VAL A 162 -14.66 2.89 -6.41
CA VAL A 162 -14.39 1.89 -5.36
C VAL A 162 -13.85 2.55 -4.10
N ALA A 163 -12.99 3.55 -4.25
CA ALA A 163 -12.20 4.19 -3.18
C ALA A 163 -13.04 4.58 -1.94
N ARG A 164 -14.22 5.19 -2.16
CA ARG A 164 -15.08 5.65 -1.05
C ARG A 164 -15.45 4.55 -0.07
N HIS A 165 -15.69 3.31 -0.55
CA HIS A 165 -16.12 2.19 0.29
C HIS A 165 -14.99 1.72 1.21
N PHE A 166 -13.73 1.82 0.75
CA PHE A 166 -12.56 1.56 1.56
C PHE A 166 -12.33 2.65 2.59
N ILE A 167 -12.45 3.93 2.19
CA ILE A 167 -12.31 5.09 3.09
C ILE A 167 -13.36 5.02 4.19
N GLU A 168 -14.63 4.79 3.86
CA GLU A 168 -15.73 4.63 4.82
C GLU A 168 -15.48 3.44 5.78
N ALA A 169 -14.97 2.31 5.26
CA ALA A 169 -14.62 1.15 6.08
C ALA A 169 -13.46 1.47 7.03
N GLY A 170 -12.40 2.11 6.55
CA GLY A 170 -11.26 2.54 7.38
C GLY A 170 -11.69 3.51 8.49
N GLN A 171 -12.51 4.50 8.16
CA GLN A 171 -13.05 5.45 9.14
C GLN A 171 -13.90 4.76 10.22
N ARG A 172 -14.79 3.83 9.81
CA ARG A 172 -15.63 3.06 10.74
C ARG A 172 -14.82 2.19 11.69
N LEU A 173 -13.73 1.59 11.20
CA LEU A 173 -12.88 0.70 11.99
C LEU A 173 -11.76 1.44 12.72
N GLY A 174 -11.51 2.71 12.41
CA GLY A 174 -10.39 3.49 12.96
C GLY A 174 -9.02 2.96 12.50
N VAL A 175 -8.92 2.44 11.28
CA VAL A 175 -7.69 1.87 10.73
C VAL A 175 -7.28 2.57 9.43
N PRO A 176 -5.97 2.67 9.13
CA PRO A 176 -5.50 3.29 7.90
C PRO A 176 -5.91 2.46 6.68
N VAL A 177 -6.19 3.18 5.59
CA VAL A 177 -6.37 2.63 4.25
C VAL A 177 -5.18 3.05 3.40
N ARG A 178 -4.55 2.12 2.72
CA ARG A 178 -3.39 2.36 1.86
C ARG A 178 -3.67 3.49 0.87
N GLY A 179 -2.79 4.51 0.87
CA GLY A 179 -2.90 5.66 -0.02
C GLY A 179 -4.03 6.66 0.30
N PHE A 180 -4.80 6.44 1.38
CA PHE A 180 -5.87 7.33 1.85
C PHE A 180 -5.75 7.65 3.35
N SER A 181 -4.57 7.53 3.90
CA SER A 181 -4.26 7.83 5.31
C SER A 181 -3.01 8.69 5.42
N GLU A 182 -2.61 9.06 6.63
CA GLU A 182 -1.36 9.81 6.88
C GLU A 182 -0.10 8.98 6.63
N VAL A 183 -0.23 7.67 6.41
CA VAL A 183 0.89 6.78 6.04
C VAL A 183 1.20 6.96 4.56
N LEU A 184 2.42 7.43 4.24
CA LEU A 184 2.87 7.62 2.87
C LEU A 184 3.06 6.26 2.18
N PHE A 185 2.24 5.96 1.18
CA PHE A 185 2.38 4.72 0.40
C PHE A 185 3.51 4.80 -0.63
N VAL A 186 4.40 3.82 -0.61
CA VAL A 186 5.56 3.67 -1.49
C VAL A 186 5.50 2.31 -2.20
N GLY A 187 4.85 2.27 -3.36
CA GLY A 187 4.64 1.06 -4.18
C GLY A 187 5.71 0.83 -5.26
N ARG A 188 6.92 1.40 -5.11
CA ARG A 188 7.95 1.31 -6.16
C ARG A 188 8.85 0.07 -6.07
N PHE A 189 8.78 -0.68 -4.98
CA PHE A 189 9.46 -1.95 -4.83
C PHE A 189 8.58 -3.03 -5.48
N TRP A 190 8.69 -3.13 -6.82
CA TRP A 190 7.85 -3.98 -7.65
C TRP A 190 8.61 -4.41 -8.91
N GLY A 191 8.70 -5.72 -9.15
CA GLY A 191 9.51 -6.32 -10.21
C GLY A 191 8.88 -6.37 -11.60
N GLN A 192 7.67 -5.84 -11.79
CA GLN A 192 7.02 -5.74 -13.11
C GLN A 192 6.46 -4.32 -13.33
N PRO A 193 7.31 -3.31 -13.57
CA PRO A 193 6.87 -1.93 -13.78
C PRO A 193 5.93 -1.78 -14.99
N GLU A 194 6.08 -2.67 -15.97
CA GLU A 194 5.15 -2.85 -17.07
C GLU A 194 4.51 -4.24 -16.95
N PHE A 195 3.19 -4.34 -17.13
CA PHE A 195 2.47 -5.60 -16.97
C PHE A 195 3.10 -6.74 -17.78
N GLY A 196 3.44 -7.84 -17.08
CA GLY A 196 4.04 -9.04 -17.67
C GLY A 196 5.52 -8.90 -18.06
N ARG A 197 6.18 -7.75 -17.80
CA ARG A 197 7.59 -7.54 -18.08
C ARG A 197 8.40 -7.49 -16.79
N THR A 198 9.16 -8.54 -16.52
CA THR A 198 10.04 -8.65 -15.35
C THR A 198 11.21 -7.67 -15.45
N ASP A 199 11.43 -6.90 -14.39
CA ASP A 199 12.63 -6.09 -14.15
C ASP A 199 13.09 -6.30 -12.69
N VAL A 200 13.92 -7.31 -12.48
CA VAL A 200 14.44 -7.67 -11.15
C VAL A 200 15.34 -6.57 -10.54
N THR A 201 15.81 -5.61 -11.33
CA THR A 201 16.61 -4.49 -10.79
C THR A 201 15.78 -3.62 -9.86
N LYS A 202 14.45 -3.55 -10.06
CA LYS A 202 13.50 -2.79 -9.24
C LYS A 202 13.17 -3.44 -7.89
N ILE A 203 13.62 -4.66 -7.67
CA ILE A 203 13.44 -5.44 -6.45
C ILE A 203 14.77 -5.99 -5.91
N SER A 204 15.89 -5.45 -6.41
CA SER A 204 17.23 -5.78 -5.92
C SER A 204 17.54 -5.14 -4.57
N VAL A 205 18.56 -5.65 -3.88
CA VAL A 205 19.10 -5.09 -2.64
C VAL A 205 19.48 -3.62 -2.83
N ASP A 206 20.22 -3.30 -3.90
CA ASP A 206 20.65 -1.93 -4.20
C ASP A 206 19.47 -0.96 -4.37
N TYR A 207 18.43 -1.42 -5.09
CA TYR A 207 17.23 -0.62 -5.27
C TYR A 207 16.48 -0.40 -3.95
N LEU A 208 16.35 -1.45 -3.13
CA LEU A 208 15.70 -1.35 -1.82
C LEU A 208 16.47 -0.40 -0.89
N LEU A 209 17.80 -0.46 -0.88
CA LEU A 209 18.65 0.47 -0.13
C LEU A 209 18.46 1.92 -0.59
N ALA A 210 18.47 2.17 -1.90
CA ALA A 210 18.22 3.49 -2.47
C ALA A 210 16.82 4.01 -2.11
N LEU A 211 15.81 3.14 -2.17
CA LEU A 211 14.44 3.45 -1.81
C LEU A 211 14.34 3.85 -0.33
N LEU A 212 14.88 3.03 0.58
CA LEU A 212 14.85 3.30 2.03
C LEU A 212 15.57 4.61 2.38
N ARG A 213 16.70 4.90 1.74
CA ARG A 213 17.43 6.17 1.89
C ARG A 213 16.65 7.38 1.39
N SER A 214 15.77 7.19 0.41
CA SER A 214 14.94 8.27 -0.15
C SER A 214 13.72 8.63 0.71
N LEU A 215 13.41 7.84 1.73
CA LEU A 215 12.25 8.09 2.60
C LEU A 215 12.53 9.29 3.52
N GLY A 216 11.58 10.22 3.55
CA GLY A 216 11.60 11.37 4.46
C GLY A 216 11.12 11.03 5.87
N PRO A 217 11.10 12.04 6.76
CA PRO A 217 10.48 11.94 8.08
C PRO A 217 9.00 11.59 7.99
N GLY A 218 8.47 10.98 9.05
CA GLY A 218 7.08 10.52 9.14
C GLY A 218 6.96 9.02 8.97
N VAL A 219 5.76 8.55 8.64
CA VAL A 219 5.46 7.13 8.48
C VAL A 219 5.29 6.79 7.01
N SER A 220 6.10 5.87 6.52
CA SER A 220 5.99 5.35 5.14
C SER A 220 5.64 3.86 5.15
N GLU A 221 4.80 3.45 4.22
CA GLU A 221 4.52 2.04 3.91
C GLU A 221 5.23 1.66 2.61
N VAL A 222 6.08 0.64 2.66
CA VAL A 222 6.66 -0.03 1.49
C VAL A 222 5.93 -1.34 1.30
N SER A 223 5.20 -1.51 0.17
CA SER A 223 4.58 -2.78 -0.18
C SER A 223 5.58 -3.71 -0.86
N CYS A 224 5.46 -5.01 -0.58
CA CYS A 224 6.26 -6.07 -1.16
C CYS A 224 5.45 -7.36 -1.32
N HIS A 225 5.99 -8.30 -2.12
CA HIS A 225 5.32 -9.56 -2.46
C HIS A 225 6.29 -10.74 -2.35
N PRO A 226 6.94 -10.95 -1.19
CA PRO A 226 7.88 -12.07 -1.04
C PRO A 226 7.17 -13.41 -1.13
N GLY A 227 7.88 -14.41 -1.66
CA GLY A 227 7.39 -15.78 -1.73
C GLY A 227 8.50 -16.73 -2.19
N HIS A 228 8.33 -18.02 -1.94
CA HIS A 228 9.12 -19.04 -2.58
C HIS A 228 8.57 -19.35 -3.98
N LEU A 229 9.38 -19.98 -4.83
CA LEU A 229 8.94 -20.39 -6.16
C LEU A 229 7.80 -21.42 -6.06
N GLU A 230 6.71 -21.10 -6.73
CA GLU A 230 5.61 -22.03 -6.94
C GLU A 230 5.89 -22.94 -8.15
N SER A 231 5.55 -24.21 -8.05
CA SER A 231 5.70 -25.18 -9.15
C SER A 231 4.65 -25.01 -10.26
N ARG A 232 3.70 -24.07 -10.09
CA ARG A 232 2.64 -23.83 -11.07
C ARG A 232 3.17 -23.06 -12.27
N PRO A 233 2.95 -23.57 -13.51
CA PRO A 233 3.46 -22.93 -14.74
C PRO A 233 2.77 -21.60 -15.06
N ASP A 234 1.62 -21.30 -14.44
CA ASP A 234 0.81 -20.10 -14.68
C ASP A 234 0.95 -19.04 -13.56
N ALA A 235 1.90 -19.19 -12.66
CA ALA A 235 2.19 -18.22 -11.62
C ALA A 235 2.83 -16.96 -12.23
N LEU A 236 2.08 -15.85 -12.27
CA LEU A 236 2.47 -14.63 -12.99
C LEU A 236 3.55 -13.88 -12.23
N TYR A 237 3.75 -13.72 -11.08
CA TYR A 237 4.78 -12.98 -10.33
C TYR A 237 5.63 -13.95 -9.49
N ASN A 238 6.11 -15.03 -10.08
CA ASN A 238 6.69 -16.15 -9.35
C ASN A 238 8.17 -15.93 -9.01
N ARG A 239 8.99 -15.68 -10.03
CA ARG A 239 10.43 -15.44 -9.86
C ARG A 239 10.72 -14.17 -9.08
N GLU A 240 9.92 -13.15 -9.30
CA GLU A 240 10.04 -11.86 -8.66
C GLU A 240 9.85 -11.99 -7.14
N ARG A 241 8.89 -12.81 -6.68
CA ARG A 241 8.66 -13.06 -5.26
C ARG A 241 9.89 -13.59 -4.53
N GLU A 242 10.60 -14.52 -5.16
CA GLU A 242 11.83 -15.07 -4.59
C GLU A 242 12.98 -14.05 -4.55
N VAL A 243 13.06 -13.16 -5.56
CA VAL A 243 14.02 -12.05 -5.56
C VAL A 243 13.68 -11.04 -4.47
N GLU A 244 12.41 -10.68 -4.31
CA GLU A 244 11.96 -9.82 -3.21
C GLU A 244 12.28 -10.43 -1.85
N LEU A 245 11.97 -11.72 -1.65
CA LEU A 245 12.28 -12.42 -0.41
C LEU A 245 13.77 -12.32 -0.05
N ARG A 246 14.65 -12.59 -1.02
CA ARG A 246 16.09 -12.49 -0.82
C ARG A 246 16.52 -11.07 -0.46
N SER A 247 15.99 -10.07 -1.16
CA SER A 247 16.31 -8.66 -0.90
C SER A 247 15.81 -8.20 0.48
N LEU A 248 14.60 -8.60 0.87
CA LEU A 248 14.03 -8.27 2.17
C LEU A 248 14.74 -8.93 3.35
N CYS A 249 15.36 -10.09 3.13
CA CYS A 249 16.14 -10.83 4.14
C CYS A 249 17.63 -10.49 4.15
N ASP A 250 18.10 -9.64 3.23
CA ASP A 250 19.53 -9.34 3.11
C ASP A 250 20.07 -8.58 4.33
N THR A 251 21.24 -8.99 4.79
CA THR A 251 21.88 -8.43 5.98
C THR A 251 22.32 -6.97 5.77
N GLN A 252 22.67 -6.59 4.54
CA GLN A 252 23.03 -5.21 4.19
C GLN A 252 21.84 -4.26 4.35
N VAL A 253 20.61 -4.72 4.01
CA VAL A 253 19.39 -3.93 4.19
C VAL A 253 19.13 -3.68 5.67
N ARG A 254 19.26 -4.69 6.53
CA ARG A 254 19.12 -4.50 7.98
C ARG A 254 20.22 -3.62 8.59
N ALA A 255 21.45 -3.70 8.07
CA ALA A 255 22.52 -2.82 8.49
C ALA A 255 22.21 -1.36 8.13
N ALA A 256 21.83 -1.11 6.88
CA ALA A 256 21.48 0.22 6.41
C ALA A 256 20.32 0.86 7.17
N ILE A 257 19.27 0.08 7.51
CA ILE A 257 18.14 0.56 8.33
C ILE A 257 18.65 1.13 9.68
N ARG A 258 19.59 0.43 10.34
CA ARG A 258 20.18 0.90 11.61
C ARG A 258 21.05 2.14 11.41
N GLU A 259 21.93 2.12 10.40
CA GLU A 259 22.85 3.21 10.07
C GLU A 259 22.10 4.50 9.71
N GLU A 260 21.01 4.37 8.97
CA GLU A 260 20.16 5.47 8.54
C GLU A 260 19.19 5.96 9.64
N GLY A 261 19.17 5.33 10.82
CA GLY A 261 18.26 5.68 11.90
C GLY A 261 16.78 5.45 11.53
N ILE A 262 16.48 4.52 10.63
CA ILE A 262 15.13 4.12 10.28
C ILE A 262 14.61 3.18 11.38
N ARG A 263 13.39 3.45 11.86
CA ARG A 263 12.70 2.56 12.77
C ARG A 263 11.62 1.78 12.02
N LEU A 264 11.77 0.47 12.00
CA LEU A 264 10.72 -0.43 11.51
C LEU A 264 9.60 -0.50 12.53
N ILE A 265 8.36 -0.33 12.07
CA ILE A 265 7.14 -0.49 12.86
C ILE A 265 6.11 -1.31 12.08
N SER A 266 5.20 -1.98 12.78
CA SER A 266 4.03 -2.59 12.13
C SER A 266 2.83 -1.64 12.13
N PHE A 267 1.81 -1.92 11.31
CA PHE A 267 0.54 -1.19 11.39
C PHE A 267 -0.12 -1.34 12.77
N ARG A 268 0.11 -2.44 13.48
CA ARG A 268 -0.32 -2.62 14.89
C ARG A 268 0.37 -1.62 15.82
N GLU A 269 1.67 -1.39 15.62
CA GLU A 269 2.41 -0.41 16.40
C GLU A 269 2.04 1.02 16.02
N TYR A 270 1.83 1.27 14.71
CA TYR A 270 1.34 2.56 14.23
C TYR A 270 0.03 2.97 14.91
N ALA A 271 -0.93 2.05 15.02
CA ALA A 271 -2.19 2.32 15.72
C ALA A 271 -1.98 2.75 17.20
N ARG A 272 -0.99 2.17 17.89
CA ARG A 272 -0.65 2.54 19.27
C ARG A 272 0.02 3.91 19.38
N ILE A 273 0.85 4.26 18.38
CA ILE A 273 1.55 5.55 18.32
C ILE A 273 0.56 6.68 18.00
N SER A 274 -0.30 6.48 17.00
CA SER A 274 -1.28 7.47 16.55
C SER A 274 -2.43 7.69 17.54
N ALA A 275 -2.75 6.70 18.37
CA ALA A 275 -3.77 6.80 19.41
C ALA A 275 -3.31 7.58 20.68
N ARG A 276 -2.01 7.86 20.85
CA ARG A 276 -1.52 8.65 21.99
C ARG A 276 -2.02 10.08 21.85
N PRO A 277 -2.69 10.66 22.88
CA PRO A 277 -3.09 12.05 22.84
C PRO A 277 -1.83 12.90 22.63
N ARG A 278 -1.88 13.79 21.64
CA ARG A 278 -0.84 14.81 21.43
C ARG A 278 -0.73 15.58 22.74
N SER A 279 0.39 15.47 23.45
CA SER A 279 0.62 16.23 24.66
C SER A 279 0.52 17.71 24.29
N SER A 280 -0.57 18.36 24.71
CA SER A 280 -0.70 19.81 24.61
C SER A 280 0.43 20.41 25.45
N CYS A 281 1.42 21.01 24.82
CA CYS A 281 2.30 21.96 25.51
C CYS A 281 1.40 23.08 26.00
N ARG A 282 0.89 22.97 27.27
CA ARG A 282 0.40 24.12 27.99
C ARG A 282 1.62 24.99 28.22
N GLY A 283 1.64 26.12 27.50
CA GLY A 283 2.63 27.16 27.76
C GLY A 283 2.66 27.49 29.25
N ALA A 284 3.84 27.42 29.81
CA ALA A 284 4.11 28.07 31.07
C ALA A 284 4.06 29.58 30.81
N SER A 285 3.12 30.22 31.47
CA SER A 285 2.98 31.68 31.58
C SER A 285 4.16 32.25 32.34
#